data_5df514003decb66f172d4b38af3faea0
#
_entry.id   5df514003decb66f172d4b38af3faea0
#
_cell.length_a   1.000
_cell.length_b   1.000
_cell.length_c   1.000
_cell.angle_alpha   90.00
_cell.angle_beta   90.00
_cell.angle_gamma   90.00
#
_symmetry.space_group_name_H-M   'P 1'
#
loop_
_entity.id
_entity.type
_entity.pdbx_description
1 polymer ?
#
loop_
_entity_poly.entity_id
_entity_poly.type
_entity_poly.pdbx_seq_one_letter_code
_entity_poly.pdbx_strand_id
1 'polypeptide(L)'
;MKTINCFIPFSGKVQVTETIKGLRNCEYVKNIYLLSSEKSKEQIEGCEILDIPSLNASTTMKLLAAYSDADFTLLYTKHTTLELGYFALERMVHIAEDSQAGMVYADSYHVIDGEQKKAPVIDYQFGSLRDDFNFGSLLLFNAEALKDAAARMKTDFQFAGLYDLRLKLSQKTSLVHINEYLYSEVENDTRKSGEKIFDYVNPKNRGVQIEMEAACTEHLKEIGGYLEPVFEKIEFNADNFEYEASVIIPVRNRVRTIADAIDSVLKQKTNFKFNLIIIDNHSTDGTSEAIDRFAGDERVIHLIPERNDLGIGGCW
;
A
#
# COMPACT_ATOMS: atom_id res chain seq x y z
N MET A 1 -32.00 -15.05 3.94
CA MET A 1 -31.02 -14.70 2.92
C MET A 1 -30.12 -13.65 3.51
N LYS A 2 -28.82 -13.76 3.35
CA LYS A 2 -27.85 -12.75 3.84
C LYS A 2 -27.94 -11.48 3.02
N THR A 3 -27.61 -10.36 3.62
CA THR A 3 -27.76 -9.04 3.00
C THR A 3 -26.45 -8.27 3.05
N ILE A 4 -26.24 -7.40 2.06
CA ILE A 4 -25.03 -6.58 1.89
C ILE A 4 -25.43 -5.10 1.77
N ASN A 5 -24.81 -4.22 2.55
CA ASN A 5 -24.77 -2.78 2.28
C ASN A 5 -23.50 -2.44 1.51
N CYS A 6 -23.63 -1.79 0.36
CA CYS A 6 -22.55 -1.45 -0.53
C CYS A 6 -22.17 0.02 -0.41
N PHE A 7 -20.87 0.31 -0.26
CA PHE A 7 -20.32 1.65 -0.17
C PHE A 7 -19.34 1.89 -1.33
N ILE A 8 -19.67 2.86 -2.18
CA ILE A 8 -18.97 3.12 -3.44
C ILE A 8 -18.51 4.58 -3.48
N PRO A 9 -17.23 4.87 -3.74
CA PRO A 9 -16.76 6.24 -3.94
C PRO A 9 -17.49 6.93 -5.09
N PHE A 10 -17.88 8.16 -4.88
CA PHE A 10 -18.67 8.95 -5.81
C PHE A 10 -17.93 10.20 -6.26
N SER A 11 -17.69 10.33 -7.55
CA SER A 11 -17.12 11.52 -8.19
C SER A 11 -17.95 12.02 -9.38
N GLY A 12 -19.17 11.47 -9.55
CA GLY A 12 -20.11 11.86 -10.58
C GLY A 12 -20.95 10.72 -11.12
N LYS A 13 -22.12 11.04 -11.65
CA LYS A 13 -23.13 10.06 -12.09
C LYS A 13 -22.59 9.08 -13.14
N VAL A 14 -21.81 9.57 -14.09
CA VAL A 14 -21.30 8.74 -15.20
C VAL A 14 -20.42 7.60 -14.69
N GLN A 15 -19.56 7.90 -13.71
CA GLN A 15 -18.60 6.95 -13.12
C GLN A 15 -19.31 5.78 -12.42
N VAL A 16 -20.41 6.03 -11.70
CA VAL A 16 -21.04 5.00 -10.85
C VAL A 16 -22.20 4.25 -11.52
N THR A 17 -22.69 4.71 -12.67
CA THR A 17 -23.92 4.17 -13.27
C THR A 17 -23.84 2.67 -13.55
N GLU A 18 -22.80 2.19 -14.21
CA GLU A 18 -22.64 0.77 -14.51
C GLU A 18 -22.36 -0.07 -13.26
N THR A 19 -21.60 0.47 -12.31
CA THR A 19 -21.36 -0.17 -11.01
C THR A 19 -22.68 -0.37 -10.24
N ILE A 20 -23.52 0.65 -10.15
CA ILE A 20 -24.83 0.57 -9.48
C ILE A 20 -25.73 -0.47 -10.16
N LYS A 21 -25.75 -0.47 -11.49
CA LYS A 21 -26.52 -1.45 -12.26
C LYS A 21 -26.08 -2.88 -11.99
N GLY A 22 -24.75 -3.12 -11.97
CA GLY A 22 -24.19 -4.43 -11.61
C GLY A 22 -24.58 -4.88 -10.20
N LEU A 23 -24.45 -3.97 -9.21
CA LEU A 23 -24.81 -4.26 -7.83
C LEU A 23 -26.32 -4.58 -7.65
N ARG A 24 -27.19 -3.84 -8.31
CA ARG A 24 -28.65 -4.07 -8.24
C ARG A 24 -29.10 -5.40 -8.81
N ASN A 25 -28.34 -6.01 -9.67
CA ASN A 25 -28.62 -7.34 -10.22
C ASN A 25 -28.34 -8.47 -9.22
N CYS A 26 -27.68 -8.18 -8.09
CA CYS A 26 -27.40 -9.15 -7.05
C CYS A 26 -28.47 -9.10 -5.94
N GLU A 27 -29.13 -10.22 -5.69
CA GLU A 27 -30.21 -10.34 -4.70
C GLU A 27 -29.74 -10.11 -3.26
N TYR A 28 -28.44 -10.24 -3.00
CA TYR A 28 -27.84 -10.00 -1.69
C TYR A 28 -27.72 -8.51 -1.36
N VAL A 29 -27.75 -7.60 -2.34
CA VAL A 29 -27.58 -6.16 -2.13
C VAL A 29 -28.86 -5.56 -1.56
N LYS A 30 -28.74 -5.03 -0.32
CA LYS A 30 -29.84 -4.36 0.39
C LYS A 30 -29.88 -2.86 0.10
N ASN A 31 -28.75 -2.18 0.33
CA ASN A 31 -28.62 -0.73 0.13
C ASN A 31 -27.32 -0.40 -0.60
N ILE A 32 -27.32 0.69 -1.35
CA ILE A 32 -26.15 1.26 -2.00
C ILE A 32 -25.96 2.70 -1.50
N TYR A 33 -24.82 2.94 -0.87
CA TYR A 33 -24.38 4.22 -0.37
C TYR A 33 -23.24 4.75 -1.24
N LEU A 34 -23.34 6.02 -1.63
CA LEU A 34 -22.33 6.69 -2.43
C LEU A 34 -21.52 7.63 -1.53
N LEU A 35 -20.22 7.41 -1.44
CA LEU A 35 -19.31 8.16 -0.59
C LEU A 35 -18.73 9.36 -1.36
N SER A 36 -19.10 10.57 -0.98
CA SER A 36 -18.63 11.78 -1.64
C SER A 36 -17.74 12.63 -0.72
N SER A 37 -16.54 12.97 -1.18
CA SER A 37 -15.66 13.94 -0.50
C SER A 37 -15.99 15.40 -0.87
N GLU A 38 -16.85 15.60 -1.84
CA GLU A 38 -17.35 16.91 -2.25
C GLU A 38 -18.87 16.98 -2.01
N LYS A 39 -19.36 18.11 -1.53
CA LYS A 39 -20.80 18.30 -1.34
C LYS A 39 -21.51 18.19 -2.69
N SER A 40 -22.12 17.05 -2.93
CA SER A 40 -22.90 16.81 -4.14
C SER A 40 -24.36 17.17 -3.95
N LYS A 41 -24.94 17.81 -4.94
CA LYS A 41 -26.38 18.04 -5.05
C LYS A 41 -27.06 17.02 -5.97
N GLU A 42 -26.31 16.09 -6.51
CA GLU A 42 -26.83 15.05 -7.39
C GLU A 42 -27.71 14.09 -6.61
N GLN A 43 -28.75 13.61 -7.25
CA GLN A 43 -29.60 12.54 -6.72
C GLN A 43 -29.48 11.34 -7.66
N ILE A 44 -29.15 10.20 -7.08
CA ILE A 44 -29.08 8.92 -7.79
C ILE A 44 -30.21 8.06 -7.25
N GLU A 45 -31.13 7.68 -8.14
CA GLU A 45 -32.29 6.89 -7.76
C GLU A 45 -31.88 5.61 -7.03
N GLY A 46 -32.51 5.35 -5.86
CA GLY A 46 -32.25 4.17 -5.04
C GLY A 46 -30.85 4.09 -4.43
N CYS A 47 -30.13 5.22 -4.33
CA CYS A 47 -28.88 5.34 -3.61
C CYS A 47 -28.92 6.54 -2.66
N GLU A 48 -28.26 6.43 -1.53
CA GLU A 48 -28.05 7.54 -0.60
C GLU A 48 -26.60 8.05 -0.74
N ILE A 49 -26.42 9.38 -0.81
CA ILE A 49 -25.10 9.99 -0.87
C ILE A 49 -24.70 10.40 0.55
N LEU A 50 -23.55 9.92 0.99
CA LEU A 50 -22.97 10.22 2.29
C LEU A 50 -21.74 11.10 2.12
N ASP A 51 -21.74 12.25 2.80
CA ASP A 51 -20.60 13.15 2.81
C ASP A 51 -19.49 12.58 3.71
N ILE A 52 -18.28 12.47 3.16
CA ILE A 52 -17.10 11.98 3.87
C ILE A 52 -15.93 12.95 3.69
N PRO A 53 -15.00 13.07 4.66
CA PRO A 53 -13.80 13.90 4.45
C PRO A 53 -12.82 13.27 3.47
N SER A 54 -12.62 11.97 3.56
CA SER A 54 -11.84 11.14 2.62
C SER A 54 -12.18 9.68 2.84
N LEU A 55 -11.91 8.83 1.86
CA LEU A 55 -12.15 7.39 1.97
C LEU A 55 -11.34 6.75 3.11
N ASN A 56 -10.12 7.25 3.35
CA ASN A 56 -9.20 6.68 4.34
C ASN A 56 -9.33 7.30 5.74
N ALA A 57 -10.28 8.20 6.00
CA ALA A 57 -10.44 8.81 7.30
C ALA A 57 -11.11 7.86 8.31
N SER A 58 -10.70 7.93 9.58
CA SER A 58 -11.33 7.18 10.68
C SER A 58 -12.82 7.48 10.81
N THR A 59 -13.23 8.72 10.59
CA THR A 59 -14.65 9.12 10.60
C THR A 59 -15.45 8.44 9.52
N THR A 60 -14.85 8.19 8.35
CA THR A 60 -15.49 7.41 7.27
C THR A 60 -15.67 5.96 7.70
N MET A 61 -14.67 5.33 8.30
CA MET A 61 -14.78 3.94 8.78
C MET A 61 -15.87 3.81 9.85
N LYS A 62 -15.95 4.75 10.78
CA LYS A 62 -17.02 4.82 11.79
C LYS A 62 -18.40 5.04 11.15
N LEU A 63 -18.47 5.84 10.09
CA LEU A 63 -19.70 6.05 9.32
C LEU A 63 -20.15 4.75 8.63
N LEU A 64 -19.25 4.03 7.97
CA LEU A 64 -19.55 2.73 7.37
C LEU A 64 -20.15 1.77 8.42
N ALA A 65 -19.52 1.68 9.59
CA ALA A 65 -19.98 0.85 10.69
C ALA A 65 -21.40 1.27 11.19
N ALA A 66 -21.68 2.56 11.26
CA ALA A 66 -22.97 3.09 11.67
C ALA A 66 -24.11 2.75 10.67
N TYR A 67 -23.78 2.73 9.37
CA TYR A 67 -24.73 2.37 8.30
C TYR A 67 -24.75 0.87 7.96
N SER A 68 -24.03 0.03 8.73
CA SER A 68 -23.96 -1.42 8.54
C SER A 68 -25.13 -2.13 9.24
N ASP A 69 -26.35 -1.97 8.72
CA ASP A 69 -27.55 -2.62 9.19
C ASP A 69 -27.91 -3.90 8.41
N ALA A 70 -26.96 -4.42 7.64
CA ALA A 70 -26.99 -5.68 6.90
C ALA A 70 -26.06 -6.71 7.56
N ASP A 71 -26.03 -7.96 7.05
CA ASP A 71 -25.11 -8.99 7.52
C ASP A 71 -23.65 -8.70 7.14
N PHE A 72 -23.49 -8.08 5.96
CA PHE A 72 -22.18 -7.73 5.40
C PHE A 72 -22.13 -6.28 4.91
N THR A 73 -20.94 -5.73 4.88
CA THR A 73 -20.62 -4.41 4.35
C THR A 73 -19.58 -4.55 3.25
N LEU A 74 -19.92 -4.16 2.04
CA LEU A 74 -19.04 -4.12 0.89
C LEU A 74 -18.48 -2.71 0.73
N LEU A 75 -17.16 -2.58 0.70
CA LEU A 75 -16.47 -1.33 0.39
C LEU A 75 -15.70 -1.47 -0.92
N TYR A 76 -16.00 -0.63 -1.89
CA TYR A 76 -15.14 -0.42 -3.06
C TYR A 76 -14.24 0.79 -2.80
N THR A 77 -12.92 0.65 -3.06
CA THR A 77 -11.94 1.65 -2.63
C THR A 77 -11.43 2.55 -3.76
N LYS A 78 -11.95 2.40 -4.98
CA LYS A 78 -11.51 3.15 -6.16
C LYS A 78 -12.62 3.95 -6.83
N HIS A 79 -12.24 4.99 -7.57
CA HIS A 79 -13.15 5.79 -8.39
C HIS A 79 -13.31 5.26 -9.83
N THR A 80 -12.86 4.04 -10.10
CA THR A 80 -13.03 3.34 -11.37
C THR A 80 -14.38 2.63 -11.44
N THR A 81 -14.82 2.20 -12.60
CA THR A 81 -16.02 1.38 -12.73
C THR A 81 -15.74 -0.02 -12.21
N LEU A 82 -16.60 -0.51 -11.31
CA LEU A 82 -16.59 -1.88 -10.82
C LEU A 82 -17.51 -2.74 -11.68
N GLU A 83 -16.98 -3.78 -12.30
CA GLU A 83 -17.74 -4.82 -12.96
C GLU A 83 -17.60 -6.12 -12.18
N LEU A 84 -18.72 -6.62 -11.66
CA LEU A 84 -18.77 -7.88 -10.93
C LEU A 84 -18.71 -9.08 -11.88
N GLY A 85 -17.92 -10.08 -11.53
CA GLY A 85 -17.95 -11.38 -12.17
C GLY A 85 -19.23 -12.14 -11.85
N TYR A 86 -19.43 -13.27 -12.52
CA TYR A 86 -20.62 -14.09 -12.34
C TYR A 86 -20.64 -14.69 -10.92
N PHE A 87 -21.71 -14.47 -10.17
CA PHE A 87 -21.86 -14.87 -8.76
C PHE A 87 -20.75 -14.36 -7.82
N ALA A 88 -20.13 -13.23 -8.11
CA ALA A 88 -18.99 -12.73 -7.34
C ALA A 88 -19.35 -12.45 -5.88
N LEU A 89 -20.41 -11.71 -5.62
CA LEU A 89 -20.82 -11.37 -4.25
C LEU A 89 -21.33 -12.58 -3.48
N GLU A 90 -22.09 -13.46 -4.12
CA GLU A 90 -22.52 -14.73 -3.54
C GLU A 90 -21.34 -15.56 -3.10
N ARG A 91 -20.30 -15.66 -3.96
CA ARG A 91 -19.06 -16.37 -3.65
C ARG A 91 -18.35 -15.77 -2.45
N MET A 92 -18.22 -14.44 -2.42
CA MET A 92 -17.60 -13.73 -1.29
C MET A 92 -18.37 -13.95 0.02
N VAL A 93 -19.71 -13.88 0.00
CA VAL A 93 -20.56 -14.12 1.17
C VAL A 93 -20.40 -15.55 1.69
N HIS A 94 -20.47 -16.56 0.82
CA HIS A 94 -20.32 -17.95 1.22
C HIS A 94 -18.96 -18.22 1.85
N ILE A 95 -17.87 -17.72 1.27
CA ILE A 95 -16.54 -17.87 1.86
C ILE A 95 -16.44 -17.15 3.20
N ALA A 96 -17.02 -15.94 3.33
CA ALA A 96 -17.02 -15.20 4.58
C ALA A 96 -17.77 -15.95 5.69
N GLU A 97 -18.90 -16.60 5.37
CA GLU A 97 -19.67 -17.40 6.31
C GLU A 97 -18.95 -18.69 6.69
N ASP A 98 -18.47 -19.45 5.71
CA ASP A 98 -17.82 -20.73 5.93
C ASP A 98 -16.51 -20.58 6.74
N SER A 99 -15.75 -19.52 6.49
CA SER A 99 -14.50 -19.24 7.19
C SER A 99 -14.67 -18.43 8.48
N GLN A 100 -15.87 -17.90 8.74
CA GLN A 100 -16.14 -16.93 9.82
C GLN A 100 -15.19 -15.71 9.78
N ALA A 101 -14.80 -15.29 8.56
CA ALA A 101 -13.88 -14.20 8.36
C ALA A 101 -14.49 -12.84 8.74
N GLY A 102 -13.67 -11.97 9.33
CA GLY A 102 -14.06 -10.57 9.55
C GLY A 102 -14.01 -9.75 8.27
N MET A 103 -13.15 -10.16 7.31
CA MET A 103 -13.05 -9.55 5.99
C MET A 103 -12.64 -10.61 4.97
N VAL A 104 -13.24 -10.56 3.78
CA VAL A 104 -12.78 -11.30 2.60
C VAL A 104 -12.46 -10.35 1.46
N TYR A 105 -11.49 -10.74 0.62
CA TYR A 105 -11.05 -10.01 -0.56
C TYR A 105 -10.63 -11.00 -1.64
N ALA A 106 -10.52 -10.55 -2.89
CA ALA A 106 -10.30 -11.44 -4.01
C ALA A 106 -9.36 -10.84 -5.06
N ASP A 107 -8.88 -11.68 -5.97
CA ASP A 107 -8.19 -11.26 -7.18
C ASP A 107 -9.12 -10.48 -8.11
N SER A 108 -8.54 -9.63 -8.95
CA SER A 108 -9.27 -8.82 -9.92
C SER A 108 -8.63 -8.83 -11.29
N TYR A 109 -9.38 -8.31 -12.25
CA TYR A 109 -8.84 -7.87 -13.52
C TYR A 109 -8.76 -6.34 -13.55
N HIS A 110 -7.71 -5.80 -14.14
CA HIS A 110 -7.64 -4.41 -14.54
C HIS A 110 -7.95 -4.31 -16.03
N VAL A 111 -8.90 -3.47 -16.40
CA VAL A 111 -9.27 -3.16 -17.79
C VAL A 111 -8.80 -1.76 -18.12
N ILE A 112 -7.80 -1.64 -18.97
CA ILE A 112 -7.20 -0.39 -19.40
C ILE A 112 -7.27 -0.37 -20.93
N ASP A 113 -7.89 0.66 -21.50
CA ASP A 113 -8.07 0.80 -22.96
C ASP A 113 -8.74 -0.44 -23.61
N GLY A 114 -9.62 -1.13 -22.87
CA GLY A 114 -10.30 -2.35 -23.29
C GLY A 114 -9.47 -3.63 -23.19
N GLU A 115 -8.21 -3.55 -22.81
CA GLU A 115 -7.37 -4.71 -22.51
C GLU A 115 -7.54 -5.17 -21.05
N GLN A 116 -7.87 -6.44 -20.88
CA GLN A 116 -8.01 -7.06 -19.55
C GLN A 116 -6.69 -7.71 -19.12
N LYS A 117 -6.19 -7.30 -17.93
CA LYS A 117 -4.97 -7.83 -17.33
C LYS A 117 -5.28 -8.41 -15.96
N LYS A 118 -4.72 -9.58 -15.65
CA LYS A 118 -4.81 -10.19 -14.32
C LYS A 118 -4.10 -9.34 -13.28
N ALA A 119 -4.76 -9.08 -12.16
CA ALA A 119 -4.24 -8.38 -11.00
C ALA A 119 -4.42 -9.24 -9.74
N PRO A 120 -3.61 -10.31 -9.58
CA PRO A 120 -3.69 -11.15 -8.40
C PRO A 120 -3.19 -10.40 -7.17
N VAL A 121 -3.75 -10.73 -6.02
CA VAL A 121 -3.28 -10.32 -4.71
C VAL A 121 -2.69 -11.52 -3.96
N ILE A 122 -2.18 -11.31 -2.76
CA ILE A 122 -1.57 -12.38 -1.96
C ILE A 122 -2.34 -12.61 -0.66
N ASP A 123 -2.17 -13.79 -0.08
CA ASP A 123 -2.76 -14.13 1.20
C ASP A 123 -2.24 -13.21 2.30
N TYR A 124 -3.16 -12.69 3.11
CA TYR A 124 -2.79 -11.96 4.32
C TYR A 124 -2.22 -12.92 5.35
N GLN A 125 -1.04 -12.59 5.86
CA GLN A 125 -0.44 -13.31 6.96
C GLN A 125 -0.61 -12.53 8.26
N PHE A 126 -1.08 -13.21 9.30
CA PHE A 126 -1.23 -12.61 10.61
C PHE A 126 0.10 -11.98 11.07
N GLY A 127 0.03 -10.73 11.51
CA GLY A 127 1.22 -9.96 11.88
C GLY A 127 1.84 -9.14 10.74
N SER A 128 1.29 -9.17 9.53
CA SER A 128 1.70 -8.26 8.47
C SER A 128 1.30 -6.82 8.80
N LEU A 129 2.30 -5.94 8.95
CA LEU A 129 2.12 -4.54 9.36
C LEU A 129 2.22 -3.55 8.19
N ARG A 130 2.46 -4.01 6.96
CA ARG A 130 2.57 -3.11 5.81
C ARG A 130 1.30 -2.29 5.63
N ASP A 131 1.45 -0.96 5.62
CA ASP A 131 0.36 -0.01 5.38
C ASP A 131 -0.13 -0.02 3.93
N ASP A 132 0.74 -0.42 2.99
CA ASP A 132 0.46 -0.59 1.56
C ASP A 132 0.13 -2.04 1.16
N PHE A 133 -0.26 -2.92 2.10
CA PHE A 133 -0.67 -4.28 1.77
C PHE A 133 -1.87 -4.24 0.82
N ASN A 134 -1.72 -4.89 -0.34
CA ASN A 134 -2.74 -4.88 -1.38
C ASN A 134 -3.80 -5.96 -1.13
N PHE A 135 -4.99 -5.56 -0.68
CA PHE A 135 -6.18 -6.40 -0.56
C PHE A 135 -7.09 -6.34 -1.82
N GLY A 136 -6.62 -5.76 -2.91
CA GLY A 136 -7.50 -5.37 -4.01
C GLY A 136 -8.35 -4.16 -3.66
N SER A 137 -9.36 -3.88 -4.47
CA SER A 137 -10.22 -2.71 -4.29
C SER A 137 -11.63 -3.04 -3.78
N LEU A 138 -11.99 -4.31 -3.71
CA LEU A 138 -13.30 -4.77 -3.24
C LEU A 138 -13.16 -5.56 -1.96
N LEU A 139 -13.63 -4.99 -0.86
CA LEU A 139 -13.52 -5.53 0.49
C LEU A 139 -14.91 -5.86 1.03
N LEU A 140 -15.16 -7.11 1.41
CA LEU A 140 -16.39 -7.52 2.07
C LEU A 140 -16.13 -7.79 3.54
N PHE A 141 -16.72 -6.99 4.41
CA PHE A 141 -16.62 -7.11 5.87
C PHE A 141 -17.84 -7.83 6.45
N ASN A 142 -17.62 -8.66 7.44
CA ASN A 142 -18.70 -9.04 8.36
C ASN A 142 -19.12 -7.79 9.13
N ALA A 143 -20.41 -7.48 9.17
CA ALA A 143 -20.91 -6.23 9.72
C ALA A 143 -20.65 -6.09 11.24
N GLU A 144 -20.77 -7.16 12.00
CA GLU A 144 -20.50 -7.14 13.44
C GLU A 144 -19.00 -6.98 13.73
N ALA A 145 -18.14 -7.65 12.96
CA ALA A 145 -16.69 -7.48 13.05
C ALA A 145 -16.26 -6.05 12.69
N LEU A 146 -16.87 -5.46 11.67
CA LEU A 146 -16.65 -4.07 11.28
C LEU A 146 -17.05 -3.10 12.41
N LYS A 147 -18.23 -3.27 13.01
CA LYS A 147 -18.71 -2.45 14.13
C LYS A 147 -17.79 -2.55 15.35
N ASP A 148 -17.38 -3.77 15.71
CA ASP A 148 -16.44 -3.99 16.84
C ASP A 148 -15.08 -3.32 16.56
N ALA A 149 -14.54 -3.48 15.36
CA ALA A 149 -13.27 -2.85 14.99
C ALA A 149 -13.38 -1.32 15.00
N ALA A 150 -14.42 -0.76 14.39
CA ALA A 150 -14.66 0.69 14.36
C ALA A 150 -14.84 1.29 15.76
N ALA A 151 -15.52 0.58 16.67
CA ALA A 151 -15.68 1.01 18.06
C ALA A 151 -14.37 1.06 18.84
N ARG A 152 -13.36 0.29 18.43
CA ARG A 152 -12.01 0.26 19.05
C ARG A 152 -11.04 1.29 18.47
N MET A 153 -11.40 2.00 17.40
CA MET A 153 -10.61 3.07 16.82
C MET A 153 -10.64 4.31 17.74
N LYS A 154 -9.56 4.51 18.50
CA LYS A 154 -9.46 5.58 19.51
C LYS A 154 -9.02 6.90 18.92
N THR A 155 -8.12 6.85 17.94
CA THR A 155 -7.52 8.02 17.28
C THR A 155 -8.26 8.34 15.99
N ASP A 156 -8.55 9.62 15.75
CA ASP A 156 -9.18 10.06 14.52
C ASP A 156 -8.10 10.45 13.49
N PHE A 157 -7.76 9.51 12.62
CA PHE A 157 -6.84 9.70 11.50
C PHE A 157 -7.56 10.27 10.26
N GLN A 158 -6.86 11.12 9.52
CA GLN A 158 -7.33 11.61 8.21
C GLN A 158 -6.95 10.66 7.07
N PHE A 159 -5.81 9.97 7.21
CA PHE A 159 -5.22 9.14 6.16
C PHE A 159 -5.10 7.67 6.55
N ALA A 160 -4.95 7.34 7.83
CA ALA A 160 -4.69 5.99 8.30
C ALA A 160 -5.93 5.25 8.82
N GLY A 161 -7.16 5.78 8.63
CA GLY A 161 -8.37 5.17 9.21
C GLY A 161 -8.69 3.78 8.66
N LEU A 162 -8.56 3.55 7.34
CA LEU A 162 -8.76 2.22 6.77
C LEU A 162 -7.66 1.24 7.22
N TYR A 163 -6.43 1.71 7.33
CA TYR A 163 -5.32 0.94 7.86
C TYR A 163 -5.53 0.54 9.32
N ASP A 164 -5.91 1.49 10.19
CA ASP A 164 -6.23 1.22 11.59
C ASP A 164 -7.41 0.25 11.74
N LEU A 165 -8.49 0.44 10.96
CA LEU A 165 -9.62 -0.49 10.93
C LEU A 165 -9.16 -1.92 10.60
N ARG A 166 -8.33 -2.09 9.58
CA ARG A 166 -7.78 -3.38 9.17
C ARG A 166 -6.95 -4.02 10.29
N LEU A 167 -6.10 -3.23 10.97
CA LEU A 167 -5.32 -3.69 12.11
C LEU A 167 -6.23 -4.13 13.27
N LYS A 168 -7.28 -3.37 13.60
CA LYS A 168 -8.26 -3.73 14.65
C LYS A 168 -9.02 -5.02 14.29
N LEU A 169 -9.43 -5.19 13.03
CA LEU A 169 -10.06 -6.42 12.54
C LEU A 169 -9.15 -7.64 12.74
N SER A 170 -7.89 -7.55 12.30
CA SER A 170 -6.94 -8.66 12.35
C SER A 170 -6.59 -9.14 13.75
N GLN A 171 -6.87 -8.36 14.80
CA GLN A 171 -6.68 -8.77 16.19
C GLN A 171 -7.68 -9.84 16.66
N LYS A 172 -8.87 -9.89 16.08
CA LYS A 172 -9.97 -10.74 16.55
C LYS A 172 -10.53 -11.68 15.49
N THR A 173 -10.29 -11.39 14.23
CA THR A 173 -10.89 -12.11 13.11
C THR A 173 -9.84 -12.39 12.03
N SER A 174 -10.11 -13.39 11.19
CA SER A 174 -9.30 -13.68 10.02
C SER A 174 -9.64 -12.73 8.87
N LEU A 175 -8.62 -12.43 8.05
CA LEU A 175 -8.74 -11.73 6.77
C LEU A 175 -8.45 -12.78 5.68
N VAL A 176 -9.44 -13.13 4.88
CA VAL A 176 -9.37 -14.29 3.98
C VAL A 176 -9.30 -13.83 2.53
N HIS A 177 -8.29 -14.31 1.82
CA HIS A 177 -8.12 -14.14 0.38
C HIS A 177 -8.87 -15.23 -0.38
N ILE A 178 -9.63 -14.83 -1.38
CA ILE A 178 -10.25 -15.72 -2.36
C ILE A 178 -9.39 -15.67 -3.62
N ASN A 179 -8.62 -16.72 -3.86
CA ASN A 179 -7.75 -16.86 -5.04
C ASN A 179 -8.57 -17.13 -6.30
N GLU A 180 -9.49 -16.20 -6.59
CA GLU A 180 -10.36 -16.21 -7.76
C GLU A 180 -10.55 -14.78 -8.26
N TYR A 181 -10.58 -14.59 -9.59
CA TYR A 181 -10.80 -13.29 -10.23
C TYR A 181 -12.29 -12.98 -10.24
N LEU A 182 -12.78 -12.33 -9.18
CA LEU A 182 -14.22 -12.13 -8.96
C LEU A 182 -14.77 -10.82 -9.54
N TYR A 183 -13.91 -9.87 -9.92
CA TYR A 183 -14.35 -8.58 -10.43
C TYR A 183 -13.31 -7.95 -11.36
N SER A 184 -13.74 -6.93 -12.11
CA SER A 184 -12.89 -6.10 -12.94
C SER A 184 -12.96 -4.64 -12.49
N GLU A 185 -11.80 -3.99 -12.50
CA GLU A 185 -11.64 -2.55 -12.37
C GLU A 185 -11.45 -1.96 -13.76
N VAL A 186 -12.42 -1.17 -14.21
CA VAL A 186 -12.37 -0.54 -15.54
C VAL A 186 -11.91 0.90 -15.38
N GLU A 187 -10.72 1.20 -15.83
CA GLU A 187 -10.19 2.57 -15.83
C GLU A 187 -10.81 3.38 -16.97
N ASN A 188 -11.52 4.45 -16.56
CA ASN A 188 -12.10 5.42 -17.50
C ASN A 188 -11.22 6.67 -17.68
N ASP A 189 -9.99 6.68 -17.11
CA ASP A 189 -9.13 7.87 -17.06
C ASP A 189 -7.83 7.65 -17.82
N THR A 190 -7.57 8.55 -18.78
CA THR A 190 -6.38 8.58 -19.64
C THR A 190 -5.16 9.28 -19.01
N ARG A 191 -5.13 9.50 -17.69
CA ARG A 191 -3.96 10.10 -17.03
C ARG A 191 -2.76 9.16 -17.08
N LYS A 192 -1.68 9.60 -17.72
CA LYS A 192 -0.41 8.85 -17.80
C LYS A 192 0.13 8.60 -16.40
N SER A 193 0.03 7.36 -15.92
CA SER A 193 0.50 6.88 -14.62
C SER A 193 2.03 6.66 -14.64
N GLY A 194 2.82 7.73 -14.76
CA GLY A 194 4.29 7.64 -14.77
C GLY A 194 5.00 8.04 -13.47
N GLU A 195 4.30 8.65 -12.51
CA GLU A 195 4.95 9.37 -11.39
C GLU A 195 4.91 8.67 -10.02
N LYS A 196 4.45 7.42 -9.92
CA LYS A 196 4.14 6.79 -8.61
C LYS A 196 5.27 6.01 -7.94
N ILE A 197 6.48 5.88 -8.52
CA ILE A 197 7.46 4.90 -8.02
C ILE A 197 8.16 5.34 -6.72
N PHE A 198 8.14 6.62 -6.34
CA PHE A 198 8.80 7.15 -5.13
C PHE A 198 7.92 8.09 -4.30
N ASP A 199 6.61 7.92 -4.35
CA ASP A 199 5.66 8.80 -3.67
C ASP A 199 5.80 8.76 -2.12
N TYR A 200 6.27 7.63 -1.58
CA TYR A 200 6.50 7.43 -0.15
C TYR A 200 7.61 8.32 0.45
N VAL A 201 8.55 8.80 -0.36
CA VAL A 201 9.61 9.73 0.08
C VAL A 201 9.27 11.20 -0.16
N ASN A 202 8.12 11.49 -0.76
CA ASN A 202 7.70 12.84 -1.04
C ASN A 202 7.38 13.59 0.27
N PRO A 203 8.04 14.72 0.59
CA PRO A 203 7.76 15.49 1.80
C PRO A 203 6.31 15.93 1.96
N LYS A 204 5.54 16.02 0.87
CA LYS A 204 4.10 16.32 0.88
C LYS A 204 3.28 15.22 1.57
N ASN A 205 3.78 13.98 1.59
CA ASN A 205 3.12 12.82 2.20
C ASN A 205 3.54 12.59 3.65
N ARG A 206 4.27 13.55 4.26
CA ARG A 206 4.74 13.42 5.65
C ARG A 206 3.62 13.18 6.65
N GLY A 207 2.46 13.82 6.46
CA GLY A 207 1.27 13.62 7.31
C GLY A 207 0.75 12.18 7.26
N VAL A 208 0.72 11.60 6.06
CA VAL A 208 0.32 10.18 5.86
C VAL A 208 1.26 9.24 6.60
N GLN A 209 2.57 9.43 6.45
CA GLN A 209 3.58 8.58 7.12
C GLN A 209 3.45 8.63 8.65
N ILE A 210 3.25 9.83 9.21
CA ILE A 210 3.09 10.02 10.67
C ILE A 210 1.86 9.27 11.18
N GLU A 211 0.74 9.35 10.48
CA GLU A 211 -0.48 8.67 10.88
C GLU A 211 -0.37 7.14 10.74
N MET A 212 0.24 6.63 9.66
CA MET A 212 0.48 5.20 9.49
C MET A 212 1.39 4.64 10.60
N GLU A 213 2.47 5.36 10.94
CA GLU A 213 3.35 5.02 12.07
C GLU A 213 2.59 5.02 13.40
N ALA A 214 1.75 6.02 13.64
CA ALA A 214 0.96 6.11 14.86
C ALA A 214 -0.04 4.96 14.98
N ALA A 215 -0.77 4.62 13.92
CA ALA A 215 -1.72 3.51 13.88
C ALA A 215 -1.01 2.16 14.11
N CYS A 216 0.13 1.95 13.46
CA CYS A 216 0.95 0.75 13.64
C CYS A 216 1.48 0.64 15.08
N THR A 217 1.98 1.74 15.66
CA THR A 217 2.48 1.78 17.03
C THR A 217 1.38 1.48 18.05
N GLU A 218 0.18 2.04 17.86
CA GLU A 218 -0.98 1.75 18.70
C GLU A 218 -1.33 0.26 18.65
N HIS A 219 -1.38 -0.30 17.45
CA HIS A 219 -1.63 -1.73 17.24
C HIS A 219 -0.58 -2.61 17.94
N LEU A 220 0.71 -2.31 17.77
CA LEU A 220 1.79 -3.07 18.42
C LEU A 220 1.68 -3.03 19.96
N LYS A 221 1.30 -1.89 20.54
CA LYS A 221 1.05 -1.77 21.97
C LYS A 221 -0.13 -2.65 22.43
N GLU A 222 -1.20 -2.68 21.64
CA GLU A 222 -2.39 -3.47 21.95
C GLU A 222 -2.15 -4.98 21.89
N ILE A 223 -1.32 -5.46 20.97
CA ILE A 223 -1.00 -6.88 20.82
C ILE A 223 0.21 -7.32 21.66
N GLY A 224 0.87 -6.40 22.39
CA GLY A 224 2.06 -6.69 23.18
C GLY A 224 3.34 -6.88 22.36
N GLY A 225 3.34 -6.43 21.11
CA GLY A 225 4.49 -6.50 20.19
C GLY A 225 5.36 -5.24 20.17
N TYR A 226 4.99 -4.21 20.92
CA TYR A 226 5.75 -2.96 20.96
C TYR A 226 7.00 -3.09 21.81
N LEU A 227 8.14 -2.75 21.24
CA LEU A 227 9.40 -2.62 21.96
C LEU A 227 9.70 -1.15 22.21
N GLU A 228 9.86 -0.77 23.48
CA GLU A 228 10.31 0.58 23.81
C GLU A 228 11.69 0.85 23.20
N PRO A 229 11.94 2.05 22.62
CA PRO A 229 13.21 2.38 22.00
C PRO A 229 14.29 2.64 23.07
N VAL A 230 14.71 1.58 23.72
CA VAL A 230 15.82 1.60 24.68
C VAL A 230 17.07 1.15 23.94
N PHE A 231 17.95 2.08 23.68
CA PHE A 231 19.21 1.81 22.97
C PHE A 231 20.37 1.76 23.96
N GLU A 232 21.18 0.72 23.86
CA GLU A 232 22.47 0.71 24.54
C GLU A 232 23.38 1.76 23.89
N LYS A 233 24.08 2.55 24.69
CA LYS A 233 25.11 3.43 24.21
C LYS A 233 26.28 2.58 23.75
N ILE A 234 26.48 2.48 22.45
CA ILE A 234 27.63 1.81 21.88
C ILE A 234 28.85 2.72 22.11
N GLU A 235 29.78 2.28 22.97
CA GLU A 235 31.08 2.87 23.07
C GLU A 235 31.98 2.22 22.02
N PHE A 236 32.20 2.92 20.90
CA PHE A 236 33.22 2.53 19.99
C PHE A 236 34.58 2.67 20.73
N ASN A 237 35.27 1.53 20.96
CA ASN A 237 36.63 1.57 21.47
C ASN A 237 37.42 2.52 20.57
N ALA A 238 38.38 3.24 21.18
CA ALA A 238 39.15 4.29 20.55
C ALA A 238 40.12 3.80 19.42
N ASP A 239 39.66 2.90 18.59
CA ASP A 239 40.31 2.56 17.34
C ASP A 239 40.20 3.77 16.43
N ASN A 240 41.30 4.41 16.15
CA ASN A 240 41.38 5.53 15.23
C ASN A 240 41.08 5.02 13.82
N PHE A 241 39.84 4.98 13.44
CA PHE A 241 39.47 4.74 12.06
C PHE A 241 39.92 5.94 11.22
N GLU A 242 40.66 5.68 10.13
CA GLU A 242 41.06 6.73 9.19
C GLU A 242 39.84 7.41 8.57
N TYR A 243 38.79 6.63 8.30
CA TYR A 243 37.52 7.08 7.79
C TYR A 243 36.39 6.68 8.78
N GLU A 244 35.56 7.63 9.14
CA GLU A 244 34.39 7.37 10.00
C GLU A 244 33.24 6.68 9.24
N ALA A 245 33.19 6.85 7.92
CA ALA A 245 32.19 6.21 7.07
C ALA A 245 32.80 5.79 5.74
N SER A 246 32.36 4.64 5.22
CA SER A 246 32.60 4.20 3.86
C SER A 246 31.25 4.11 3.11
N VAL A 247 31.15 4.81 1.99
CA VAL A 247 30.01 4.62 1.08
C VAL A 247 30.36 3.50 0.11
N ILE A 248 29.52 2.47 0.03
CA ILE A 248 29.76 1.31 -0.84
C ILE A 248 28.72 1.33 -1.96
N ILE A 249 29.17 1.27 -3.22
CA ILE A 249 28.32 1.21 -4.40
C ILE A 249 28.65 -0.06 -5.19
N PRO A 250 27.87 -1.17 -5.00
CA PRO A 250 27.95 -2.29 -5.92
C PRO A 250 27.28 -1.92 -7.25
N VAL A 251 27.98 -2.16 -8.35
CA VAL A 251 27.49 -1.78 -9.68
C VAL A 251 27.75 -2.86 -10.72
N ARG A 252 26.85 -2.99 -11.68
CA ARG A 252 27.04 -3.75 -12.91
C ARG A 252 26.25 -3.12 -14.03
N ASN A 253 26.93 -2.74 -15.13
CA ASN A 253 26.32 -2.17 -16.33
C ASN A 253 25.43 -0.95 -16.02
N ARG A 254 26.03 0.14 -15.55
CA ARG A 254 25.36 1.40 -15.19
C ARG A 254 26.06 2.64 -15.72
N VAL A 255 26.63 2.55 -16.92
CA VAL A 255 27.39 3.67 -17.54
C VAL A 255 26.63 4.99 -17.55
N ARG A 256 25.29 4.95 -17.66
CA ARG A 256 24.46 6.17 -17.72
C ARG A 256 24.29 6.89 -16.38
N THR A 257 24.44 6.20 -15.25
CA THR A 257 24.06 6.74 -13.94
C THR A 257 25.19 6.70 -12.93
N ILE A 258 26.26 5.93 -13.18
CA ILE A 258 27.33 5.75 -12.20
C ILE A 258 28.06 7.06 -11.90
N ALA A 259 28.31 7.91 -12.91
CA ALA A 259 28.97 9.18 -12.71
C ALA A 259 28.16 10.12 -11.80
N ASP A 260 26.85 10.19 -12.00
CA ASP A 260 25.96 11.00 -11.16
C ASP A 260 25.94 10.49 -9.71
N ALA A 261 25.95 9.16 -9.53
CA ALA A 261 26.02 8.55 -8.21
C ALA A 261 27.32 8.89 -7.47
N ILE A 262 28.48 8.75 -8.15
CA ILE A 262 29.76 9.12 -7.61
C ILE A 262 29.83 10.60 -7.23
N ASP A 263 29.40 11.47 -8.15
CA ASP A 263 29.35 12.91 -7.95
C ASP A 263 28.49 13.29 -6.75
N SER A 264 27.34 12.63 -6.56
CA SER A 264 26.43 12.88 -5.45
C SER A 264 27.06 12.56 -4.09
N VAL A 265 27.88 11.51 -4.02
CA VAL A 265 28.62 11.14 -2.82
C VAL A 265 29.76 12.13 -2.57
N LEU A 266 30.57 12.43 -3.58
CA LEU A 266 31.74 13.30 -3.44
C LEU A 266 31.40 14.75 -3.09
N LYS A 267 30.19 15.20 -3.47
CA LYS A 267 29.65 16.55 -3.15
C LYS A 267 29.03 16.64 -1.75
N GLN A 268 28.96 15.54 -0.98
CA GLN A 268 28.45 15.59 0.40
C GLN A 268 29.34 16.47 1.28
N LYS A 269 28.69 17.29 2.09
CA LYS A 269 29.37 18.13 3.08
C LYS A 269 29.32 17.43 4.44
N THR A 270 30.46 16.97 4.91
CA THR A 270 30.60 16.27 6.19
C THR A 270 31.59 16.97 7.08
N ASN A 271 31.50 16.76 8.40
CA ASN A 271 32.50 17.18 9.40
C ASN A 271 33.41 16.02 9.80
N PHE A 272 33.37 14.93 9.05
CA PHE A 272 34.19 13.72 9.23
C PHE A 272 34.78 13.25 7.90
N LYS A 273 35.81 12.40 7.95
CA LYS A 273 36.40 11.77 6.77
C LYS A 273 35.55 10.58 6.32
N PHE A 274 35.32 10.47 5.03
CA PHE A 274 34.68 9.32 4.42
C PHE A 274 35.42 8.92 3.13
N ASN A 275 35.23 7.67 2.70
CA ASN A 275 35.66 7.19 1.40
C ASN A 275 34.47 6.60 0.61
N LEU A 276 34.71 6.38 -0.68
CA LEU A 276 33.74 5.79 -1.60
C LEU A 276 34.37 4.54 -2.22
N ILE A 277 33.77 3.39 -1.93
CA ILE A 277 34.21 2.09 -2.46
C ILE A 277 33.21 1.67 -3.53
N ILE A 278 33.69 1.58 -4.76
CA ILE A 278 32.83 1.15 -5.90
C ILE A 278 33.25 -0.26 -6.27
N ILE A 279 32.30 -1.19 -6.18
CA ILE A 279 32.53 -2.59 -6.52
C ILE A 279 31.88 -2.87 -7.86
N ASP A 280 32.71 -2.80 -8.92
CA ASP A 280 32.29 -3.10 -10.28
C ASP A 280 32.27 -4.61 -10.51
N ASN A 281 31.07 -5.18 -10.50
CA ASN A 281 30.88 -6.61 -10.70
C ASN A 281 30.96 -6.97 -12.19
N HIS A 282 32.13 -6.76 -12.80
CA HIS A 282 32.43 -7.09 -14.20
C HIS A 282 31.49 -6.42 -15.22
N SER A 283 31.43 -5.11 -15.20
CA SER A 283 30.67 -4.33 -16.19
C SER A 283 31.27 -4.45 -17.59
N THR A 284 30.44 -4.40 -18.61
CA THR A 284 30.83 -4.55 -20.04
C THR A 284 30.31 -3.42 -20.94
N ASP A 285 29.66 -2.39 -20.33
CA ASP A 285 28.98 -1.31 -21.04
C ASP A 285 29.74 0.04 -21.02
N GLY A 286 30.97 0.07 -20.50
CA GLY A 286 31.75 1.30 -20.28
C GLY A 286 31.59 1.89 -18.88
N THR A 287 30.98 1.15 -17.93
CA THR A 287 30.86 1.58 -16.54
C THR A 287 32.22 1.72 -15.87
N SER A 288 33.17 0.76 -16.06
CA SER A 288 34.50 0.81 -15.50
C SER A 288 35.27 2.07 -15.94
N GLU A 289 35.24 2.38 -17.22
CA GLU A 289 35.89 3.58 -17.78
C GLU A 289 35.26 4.87 -17.26
N ALA A 290 33.95 4.84 -16.96
CA ALA A 290 33.27 5.98 -16.35
C ALA A 290 33.73 6.19 -14.90
N ILE A 291 33.96 5.11 -14.15
CA ILE A 291 34.45 5.14 -12.75
C ILE A 291 35.91 5.65 -12.75
N ASP A 292 36.75 5.18 -13.66
CA ASP A 292 38.18 5.54 -13.74
C ASP A 292 38.41 7.05 -13.92
N ARG A 293 37.44 7.80 -14.42
CA ARG A 293 37.53 9.28 -14.50
C ARG A 293 37.62 9.94 -13.13
N PHE A 294 37.22 9.24 -12.07
CA PHE A 294 37.23 9.72 -10.69
C PHE A 294 38.48 9.21 -9.91
N ALA A 295 39.34 8.43 -10.52
CA ALA A 295 40.55 7.87 -9.88
C ALA A 295 41.53 8.93 -9.33
N GLY A 296 41.36 10.19 -9.71
CA GLY A 296 42.15 11.31 -9.16
C GLY A 296 41.69 11.80 -7.78
N ASP A 297 40.52 11.39 -7.28
CA ASP A 297 40.03 11.70 -5.93
C ASP A 297 40.46 10.58 -4.97
N GLU A 298 41.28 10.92 -3.99
CA GLU A 298 41.85 9.97 -3.01
C GLU A 298 40.80 9.21 -2.19
N ARG A 299 39.56 9.70 -2.16
CA ARG A 299 38.43 9.05 -1.47
C ARG A 299 37.86 7.90 -2.27
N VAL A 300 38.12 7.83 -3.57
CA VAL A 300 37.51 6.84 -4.48
C VAL A 300 38.36 5.58 -4.57
N ILE A 301 37.74 4.46 -4.26
CA ILE A 301 38.37 3.13 -4.39
C ILE A 301 37.53 2.34 -5.40
N HIS A 302 38.12 2.00 -6.54
CA HIS A 302 37.50 1.15 -7.57
C HIS A 302 37.98 -0.28 -7.40
N LEU A 303 37.07 -1.22 -7.14
CA LEU A 303 37.37 -2.64 -6.98
C LEU A 303 36.59 -3.46 -8.03
N ILE A 304 37.33 -4.38 -8.66
CA ILE A 304 36.75 -5.42 -9.51
C ILE A 304 36.98 -6.76 -8.79
N PRO A 305 35.95 -7.47 -8.34
CA PRO A 305 36.09 -8.76 -7.67
C PRO A 305 36.76 -9.80 -8.56
N GLU A 306 37.52 -10.75 -7.98
CA GLU A 306 38.07 -11.86 -8.75
C GLU A 306 37.03 -12.77 -9.35
N ARG A 307 35.88 -12.94 -8.64
CA ARG A 307 34.71 -13.74 -9.08
C ARG A 307 33.74 -12.88 -9.85
N ASN A 308 33.20 -13.43 -10.94
CA ASN A 308 32.20 -12.76 -11.80
C ASN A 308 30.75 -13.19 -11.55
N ASP A 309 30.54 -14.11 -10.61
CA ASP A 309 29.23 -14.67 -10.23
C ASP A 309 28.68 -14.10 -8.92
N LEU A 310 29.22 -13.01 -8.44
CA LEU A 310 28.75 -12.35 -7.23
C LEU A 310 27.39 -11.68 -7.48
N GLY A 311 26.40 -12.02 -6.64
CA GLY A 311 25.20 -11.20 -6.53
C GLY A 311 25.47 -9.92 -5.72
N ILE A 312 24.46 -9.07 -5.58
CA ILE A 312 24.57 -7.81 -4.82
C ILE A 312 25.09 -8.08 -3.39
N GLY A 313 24.64 -9.14 -2.73
CA GLY A 313 25.09 -9.51 -1.39
C GLY A 313 26.54 -9.97 -1.32
N GLY A 314 27.11 -10.49 -2.42
CA GLY A 314 28.52 -10.88 -2.48
C GLY A 314 29.46 -9.70 -2.74
N CYS A 315 28.92 -8.55 -3.14
CA CYS A 315 29.67 -7.31 -3.33
C CYS A 315 29.72 -6.43 -2.06
N TRP A 316 29.00 -6.81 -1.00
CA TRP A 316 29.05 -6.18 0.33
C TRP A 316 30.07 -6.93 1.19
#